data_028dba514d61e0524c4cb3f41e612bf5
#
_entry.id   028dba514d61e0524c4cb3f41e612bf5
#
_cell.length_a   1.000
_cell.length_b   1.000
_cell.length_c   1.000
_cell.angle_alpha   90.00
_cell.angle_beta   90.00
_cell.angle_gamma   90.00
#
_symmetry.space_group_name_H-M   'P 1'
#
loop_
_entity.id
_entity.type
_entity.pdbx_description
1 polymer ?
#
loop_
_entity_poly.entity_id
_entity_poly.type
_entity_poly.pdbx_seq_one_letter_code
_entity_poly.pdbx_strand_id
1 'polypeptide(L)'
;MSEERRKRQQERDGSAAGGTSKNILVYGAIVVLLAGAYYAGWWHKNHKYDAFAQCLATKQVKMYGLSWCPHCQEQKAMFGASFHYVPYVECVVQGSSEIAPECKVAGAKLFPSWQFGMDPPKEGILSMETLSNKTGCSLP
;
A
#
# COMPACT_ATOMS: atom_id res chain seq x y z
N MET A 1 -57.54 -33.57 23.28
CA MET A 1 -56.24 -33.20 23.94
C MET A 1 -55.06 -33.10 23.00
N SER A 2 -55.15 -33.53 21.77
CA SER A 2 -54.01 -33.51 20.81
C SER A 2 -53.87 -32.25 19.92
N GLU A 3 -54.97 -31.57 19.61
CA GLU A 3 -54.92 -30.38 18.76
C GLU A 3 -54.40 -29.11 19.45
N GLU A 4 -54.73 -28.95 20.71
CA GLU A 4 -54.25 -27.79 21.50
C GLU A 4 -52.76 -27.83 21.76
N ARG A 5 -52.18 -28.99 21.90
CA ARG A 5 -50.72 -29.17 22.01
C ARG A 5 -50.00 -28.84 20.68
N ARG A 6 -50.60 -29.20 19.54
CA ARG A 6 -50.05 -28.86 18.21
C ARG A 6 -50.10 -27.37 17.97
N LYS A 7 -51.14 -26.66 18.32
CA LYS A 7 -51.24 -25.22 18.21
C LYS A 7 -50.21 -24.49 19.07
N ARG A 8 -50.00 -24.90 20.31
CA ARG A 8 -49.00 -24.30 21.19
C ARG A 8 -47.54 -24.61 20.72
N GLN A 9 -47.32 -25.74 20.05
CA GLN A 9 -46.02 -26.06 19.45
C GLN A 9 -45.76 -25.21 18.19
N GLN A 10 -46.77 -25.03 17.36
CA GLN A 10 -46.70 -24.17 16.17
C GLN A 10 -46.49 -22.67 16.50
N GLU A 11 -47.09 -22.18 17.58
CA GLU A 11 -46.85 -20.82 18.07
C GLU A 11 -45.46 -20.64 18.66
N ARG A 12 -44.87 -21.63 19.27
CA ARG A 12 -43.48 -21.60 19.77
C ARG A 12 -42.46 -21.65 18.65
N ASP A 13 -42.68 -22.50 17.66
CA ASP A 13 -41.78 -22.64 16.51
C ASP A 13 -41.82 -21.42 15.57
N GLY A 14 -43.00 -20.75 15.45
CA GLY A 14 -43.15 -19.52 14.69
C GLY A 14 -42.49 -18.29 15.33
N SER A 15 -42.38 -18.27 16.67
CA SER A 15 -41.76 -17.16 17.40
C SER A 15 -40.22 -17.25 17.46
N ALA A 16 -39.66 -18.44 17.37
CA ALA A 16 -38.21 -18.65 17.42
C ALA A 16 -37.49 -18.35 16.09
N ALA A 17 -38.18 -18.50 14.96
CA ALA A 17 -37.59 -18.31 13.63
C ALA A 17 -37.44 -16.82 13.22
N GLY A 18 -38.26 -15.92 13.79
CA GLY A 18 -38.26 -14.51 13.39
C GLY A 18 -37.18 -13.64 14.02
N GLY A 19 -36.69 -14.01 15.20
CA GLY A 19 -35.70 -13.18 15.95
C GLY A 19 -34.27 -13.45 15.54
N THR A 20 -33.92 -14.70 15.30
CA THR A 20 -32.56 -15.13 14.99
C THR A 20 -32.10 -14.65 13.60
N SER A 21 -33.00 -14.67 12.61
CA SER A 21 -32.68 -14.22 11.23
C SER A 21 -32.40 -12.72 11.15
N LYS A 22 -33.17 -11.89 11.84
CA LYS A 22 -32.98 -10.42 11.85
C LYS A 22 -31.66 -10.06 12.54
N ASN A 23 -31.34 -10.71 13.65
CA ASN A 23 -30.09 -10.45 14.35
C ASN A 23 -28.86 -10.88 13.53
N ILE A 24 -28.90 -12.00 12.83
CA ILE A 24 -27.83 -12.45 11.93
C ILE A 24 -27.61 -11.43 10.80
N LEU A 25 -28.66 -10.90 10.20
CA LEU A 25 -28.57 -9.85 9.17
C LEU A 25 -27.98 -8.56 9.72
N VAL A 26 -28.37 -8.14 10.93
CA VAL A 26 -27.83 -6.94 11.59
C VAL A 26 -26.34 -7.12 11.91
N TYR A 27 -25.96 -8.25 12.53
CA TYR A 27 -24.55 -8.52 12.81
C TYR A 27 -23.72 -8.65 11.53
N GLY A 28 -24.24 -9.29 10.49
CA GLY A 28 -23.62 -9.34 9.18
C GLY A 28 -23.37 -7.97 8.58
N ALA A 29 -24.37 -7.07 8.62
CA ALA A 29 -24.24 -5.70 8.15
C ALA A 29 -23.19 -4.91 8.96
N ILE A 30 -23.17 -5.07 10.29
CA ILE A 30 -22.16 -4.41 11.14
C ILE A 30 -20.74 -4.89 10.78
N VAL A 31 -20.54 -6.20 10.60
CA VAL A 31 -19.23 -6.75 10.22
C VAL A 31 -18.78 -6.21 8.87
N VAL A 32 -19.66 -6.14 7.88
CA VAL A 32 -19.35 -5.58 6.56
C VAL A 32 -18.98 -4.09 6.64
N LEU A 33 -19.71 -3.32 7.44
CA LEU A 33 -19.41 -1.89 7.64
C LEU A 33 -18.05 -1.69 8.33
N LEU A 34 -17.75 -2.46 9.37
CA LEU A 34 -16.47 -2.38 10.07
C LEU A 34 -15.32 -2.82 9.18
N ALA A 35 -15.48 -3.90 8.41
CA ALA A 35 -14.49 -4.36 7.44
C ALA A 35 -14.27 -3.31 6.32
N GLY A 36 -15.34 -2.70 5.83
CA GLY A 36 -15.28 -1.62 4.84
C GLY A 36 -14.54 -0.38 5.36
N ALA A 37 -14.85 0.05 6.58
CA ALA A 37 -14.18 1.19 7.23
C ALA A 37 -12.69 0.89 7.47
N TYR A 38 -12.36 -0.33 7.94
CA TYR A 38 -10.97 -0.76 8.12
C TYR A 38 -10.21 -0.76 6.80
N TYR A 39 -10.80 -1.34 5.74
CA TYR A 39 -10.20 -1.40 4.41
C TYR A 39 -10.00 -0.01 3.81
N ALA A 40 -10.99 0.89 3.94
CA ALA A 40 -10.87 2.26 3.46
C ALA A 40 -9.75 3.03 4.18
N GLY A 41 -9.63 2.87 5.51
CA GLY A 41 -8.55 3.48 6.29
C GLY A 41 -7.18 2.93 5.91
N TRP A 42 -7.08 1.61 5.74
CA TRP A 42 -5.85 0.96 5.29
C TRP A 42 -5.45 1.41 3.88
N TRP A 43 -6.41 1.46 2.96
CA TRP A 43 -6.20 1.95 1.59
C TRP A 43 -5.70 3.39 1.59
N HIS A 44 -6.39 4.28 2.29
CA HIS A 44 -6.02 5.70 2.38
C HIS A 44 -4.59 5.88 2.94
N LYS A 45 -4.25 5.13 3.99
CA LYS A 45 -2.90 5.16 4.58
C LYS A 45 -1.83 4.72 3.60
N ASN A 46 -2.07 3.65 2.85
CA ASN A 46 -1.08 3.08 1.92
C ASN A 46 -0.90 3.90 0.65
N HIS A 47 -1.93 4.63 0.22
CA HIS A 47 -1.93 5.48 -0.98
C HIS A 47 -1.77 6.98 -0.67
N LYS A 48 -1.36 7.29 0.54
CA LYS A 48 -1.19 8.66 1.02
C LYS A 48 -0.25 9.50 0.14
N TYR A 49 0.78 8.89 -0.41
CA TYR A 49 1.84 9.56 -1.18
C TYR A 49 1.68 9.42 -2.70
N ASP A 50 0.52 8.99 -3.22
CA ASP A 50 0.33 8.78 -4.66
C ASP A 50 0.62 10.05 -5.48
N ALA A 51 0.03 11.18 -5.11
CA ALA A 51 0.24 12.46 -5.80
C ALA A 51 1.70 12.91 -5.72
N PHE A 52 2.34 12.73 -4.57
CA PHE A 52 3.75 13.04 -4.37
C PHE A 52 4.66 12.18 -5.25
N ALA A 53 4.44 10.86 -5.29
CA ALA A 53 5.23 9.94 -6.10
C ALA A 53 5.05 10.18 -7.60
N GLN A 54 3.83 10.49 -8.05
CA GLN A 54 3.55 10.91 -9.43
C GLN A 54 4.26 12.23 -9.78
N CYS A 55 4.28 13.18 -8.86
CA CYS A 55 5.03 14.43 -9.05
C CYS A 55 6.53 14.14 -9.22
N LEU A 56 7.12 13.27 -8.40
CA LEU A 56 8.52 12.86 -8.56
C LEU A 56 8.79 12.29 -9.96
N ALA A 57 7.87 11.46 -10.48
CA ALA A 57 7.98 10.92 -11.83
C ALA A 57 7.96 12.02 -12.91
N THR A 58 7.08 13.01 -12.79
CA THR A 58 7.03 14.14 -13.73
C THR A 58 8.28 15.02 -13.68
N LYS A 59 8.95 15.07 -12.53
CA LYS A 59 10.23 15.78 -12.34
C LYS A 59 11.45 14.93 -12.75
N GLN A 60 11.23 13.77 -13.38
CA GLN A 60 12.28 12.86 -13.81
C GLN A 60 13.19 12.38 -12.66
N VAL A 61 12.64 12.27 -11.47
CA VAL A 61 13.34 11.71 -10.32
C VAL A 61 13.33 10.19 -10.45
N LYS A 62 14.49 9.56 -10.29
CA LYS A 62 14.65 8.10 -10.36
C LYS A 62 15.35 7.58 -9.11
N MET A 63 14.91 6.42 -8.65
CA MET A 63 15.58 5.69 -7.58
C MET A 63 16.29 4.47 -8.17
N TYR A 64 17.58 4.37 -7.94
CA TYR A 64 18.39 3.19 -8.25
C TYR A 64 18.49 2.33 -7.00
N GLY A 65 18.30 1.04 -7.14
CA GLY A 65 18.33 0.13 -5.99
C GLY A 65 18.56 -1.32 -6.38
N LEU A 66 18.63 -2.15 -5.34
CA LEU A 66 18.75 -3.60 -5.45
C LEU A 66 17.55 -4.23 -4.72
N SER A 67 16.97 -5.25 -5.32
CA SER A 67 15.79 -5.92 -4.77
C SER A 67 16.00 -6.54 -3.38
N TRP A 68 17.22 -6.97 -3.08
CA TRP A 68 17.61 -7.58 -1.81
C TRP A 68 18.26 -6.61 -0.80
N CYS A 69 18.43 -5.34 -1.16
CA CYS A 69 19.08 -4.34 -0.30
C CYS A 69 18.10 -3.86 0.81
N PRO A 70 18.46 -4.02 2.10
CA PRO A 70 17.58 -3.59 3.22
C PRO A 70 17.24 -2.09 3.19
N HIS A 71 18.22 -1.22 2.93
CA HIS A 71 18.00 0.23 2.85
C HIS A 71 17.10 0.62 1.66
N CYS A 72 17.15 -0.13 0.55
CA CYS A 72 16.22 0.08 -0.57
C CYS A 72 14.80 -0.29 -0.18
N GLN A 73 14.62 -1.39 0.58
CA GLN A 73 13.31 -1.79 1.08
C GLN A 73 12.76 -0.77 2.09
N GLU A 74 13.61 -0.26 2.98
CA GLU A 74 13.25 0.81 3.91
C GLU A 74 12.78 2.07 3.15
N GLN A 75 13.53 2.51 2.15
CA GLN A 75 13.14 3.65 1.31
C GLN A 75 11.80 3.41 0.60
N LYS A 76 11.57 2.22 0.06
CA LYS A 76 10.29 1.85 -0.58
C LYS A 76 9.15 1.87 0.42
N ALA A 77 9.37 1.35 1.62
CA ALA A 77 8.37 1.29 2.69
C ALA A 77 7.89 2.68 3.14
N MET A 78 8.72 3.72 3.04
CA MET A 78 8.34 5.11 3.35
C MET A 78 7.20 5.62 2.43
N PHE A 79 7.14 5.14 1.19
CA PHE A 79 6.08 5.46 0.23
C PHE A 79 4.86 4.53 0.36
N GLY A 80 5.04 3.34 0.96
CA GLY A 80 4.00 2.32 0.98
C GLY A 80 3.62 1.88 -0.44
N ALA A 81 2.32 1.68 -0.68
CA ALA A 81 1.82 1.30 -2.01
C ALA A 81 2.10 2.37 -3.08
N SER A 82 2.24 3.64 -2.69
CA SER A 82 2.51 4.74 -3.62
C SER A 82 3.87 4.63 -4.32
N PHE A 83 4.76 3.76 -3.83
CA PHE A 83 6.08 3.56 -4.47
C PHE A 83 5.98 3.10 -5.94
N HIS A 84 4.89 2.44 -6.34
CA HIS A 84 4.73 2.00 -7.73
C HIS A 84 4.71 3.15 -8.75
N TYR A 85 4.45 4.39 -8.31
CA TYR A 85 4.57 5.58 -9.16
C TYR A 85 5.97 6.16 -9.23
N VAL A 86 6.88 5.76 -8.32
CA VAL A 86 8.26 6.24 -8.32
C VAL A 86 9.04 5.52 -9.44
N PRO A 87 9.69 6.23 -10.36
CA PRO A 87 10.58 5.60 -11.34
C PRO A 87 11.72 4.87 -10.63
N TYR A 88 11.71 3.56 -10.71
CA TYR A 88 12.68 2.68 -10.06
C TYR A 88 13.49 1.91 -11.08
N VAL A 89 14.81 1.89 -10.89
CA VAL A 89 15.74 1.12 -11.70
C VAL A 89 16.36 0.03 -10.85
N GLU A 90 16.11 -1.23 -11.21
CA GLU A 90 16.73 -2.38 -10.58
C GLU A 90 18.17 -2.52 -11.08
N CYS A 91 19.13 -2.42 -10.18
CA CYS A 91 20.56 -2.40 -10.52
C CYS A 91 21.24 -3.75 -10.42
N VAL A 92 20.50 -4.83 -10.24
CA VAL A 92 21.03 -6.19 -10.30
C VAL A 92 20.62 -6.86 -11.61
N VAL A 93 21.56 -7.51 -12.25
CA VAL A 93 21.27 -8.37 -13.42
C VAL A 93 20.63 -9.66 -12.91
N GLN A 94 19.48 -10.04 -13.45
CA GLN A 94 18.78 -11.27 -13.05
C GLN A 94 19.69 -12.48 -13.20
N GLY A 95 19.80 -13.26 -12.13
CA GLY A 95 20.63 -14.47 -12.10
C GLY A 95 22.13 -14.24 -11.86
N SER A 96 22.55 -13.00 -11.61
CA SER A 96 23.92 -12.67 -11.25
C SER A 96 23.98 -11.68 -10.08
N SER A 97 25.18 -11.49 -9.54
CA SER A 97 25.46 -10.42 -8.56
C SER A 97 26.05 -9.16 -9.21
N GLU A 98 26.05 -9.09 -10.53
CA GLU A 98 26.62 -7.97 -11.26
C GLU A 98 25.69 -6.76 -11.26
N ILE A 99 26.29 -5.57 -11.17
CA ILE A 99 25.57 -4.32 -11.30
C ILE A 99 25.20 -4.08 -12.77
N ALA A 100 23.93 -3.78 -13.02
CA ALA A 100 23.39 -3.51 -14.34
C ALA A 100 24.13 -2.36 -15.03
N PRO A 101 24.39 -2.45 -16.35
CA PRO A 101 25.15 -1.45 -17.10
C PRO A 101 24.58 -0.04 -16.97
N GLU A 102 23.24 0.11 -17.00
CA GLU A 102 22.56 1.39 -16.85
C GLU A 102 22.88 2.09 -15.52
N CYS A 103 23.00 1.32 -14.43
CA CYS A 103 23.35 1.87 -13.12
C CYS A 103 24.83 2.30 -13.04
N LYS A 104 25.71 1.56 -13.70
CA LYS A 104 27.12 1.94 -13.83
C LYS A 104 27.28 3.24 -14.64
N VAL A 105 26.55 3.36 -15.76
CA VAL A 105 26.57 4.55 -16.61
C VAL A 105 25.97 5.75 -15.87
N ALA A 106 24.91 5.56 -15.10
CA ALA A 106 24.34 6.60 -14.25
C ALA A 106 25.27 7.04 -13.11
N GLY A 107 26.27 6.24 -12.76
CA GLY A 107 27.20 6.51 -11.65
C GLY A 107 26.65 6.11 -10.29
N ALA A 108 25.61 5.28 -10.21
CA ALA A 108 25.05 4.75 -8.97
C ALA A 108 25.99 3.67 -8.40
N LYS A 109 26.64 3.97 -7.27
CA LYS A 109 27.65 3.08 -6.63
C LYS A 109 27.14 2.46 -5.34
N LEU A 110 26.38 3.20 -4.56
CA LEU A 110 25.76 2.77 -3.31
C LEU A 110 24.24 2.87 -3.42
N PHE A 111 23.52 1.99 -2.74
CA PHE A 111 22.07 1.88 -2.86
C PHE A 111 21.35 2.02 -1.51
N PRO A 112 20.19 2.69 -1.49
CA PRO A 112 19.52 3.35 -2.63
C PRO A 112 20.29 4.60 -3.10
N SER A 113 20.15 4.96 -4.39
CA SER A 113 20.62 6.23 -4.92
C SER A 113 19.49 6.94 -5.64
N TRP A 114 19.42 8.25 -5.51
CA TRP A 114 18.39 9.11 -6.09
C TRP A 114 18.98 10.05 -7.12
N GLN A 115 18.49 10.00 -8.34
CA GLN A 115 18.85 10.93 -9.41
C GLN A 115 17.72 11.94 -9.64
N PHE A 116 18.09 13.22 -9.76
CA PHE A 116 17.18 14.33 -10.01
C PHE A 116 17.47 14.90 -11.39
N GLY A 117 16.61 14.55 -12.38
CA GLY A 117 16.86 14.94 -13.78
C GLY A 117 18.19 14.39 -14.30
N MET A 118 19.08 15.30 -14.68
CA MET A 118 20.42 14.98 -15.24
C MET A 118 21.56 14.99 -14.20
N ASP A 119 21.25 15.32 -12.95
CA ASP A 119 22.26 15.41 -11.90
C ASP A 119 22.84 14.02 -11.55
N PRO A 120 24.08 13.96 -11.03
CA PRO A 120 24.64 12.73 -10.50
C PRO A 120 23.78 12.15 -9.37
N PRO A 121 23.65 10.80 -9.28
CA PRO A 121 22.88 10.18 -8.24
C PRO A 121 23.39 10.53 -6.83
N LYS A 122 22.45 10.87 -5.94
CA LYS A 122 22.73 11.07 -4.52
C LYS A 122 22.49 9.78 -3.77
N GLU A 123 23.52 9.29 -3.10
CA GLU A 123 23.51 8.03 -2.36
C GLU A 123 22.77 8.15 -1.01
N GLY A 124 22.16 7.05 -0.58
CA GLY A 124 21.53 6.89 0.72
C GLY A 124 20.02 7.08 0.72
N ILE A 125 19.43 6.77 1.87
CA ILE A 125 18.00 6.98 2.13
C ILE A 125 17.74 8.48 2.23
N LEU A 126 16.75 8.97 1.50
CA LEU A 126 16.29 10.36 1.57
C LEU A 126 14.93 10.42 2.28
N SER A 127 14.79 11.36 3.22
CA SER A 127 13.50 11.61 3.84
C SER A 127 12.50 12.19 2.84
N MET A 128 11.21 12.02 3.10
CA MET A 128 10.14 12.56 2.26
C MET A 128 10.25 14.09 2.14
N GLU A 129 10.64 14.77 3.23
CA GLU A 129 10.87 16.22 3.25
C GLU A 129 12.06 16.62 2.37
N THR A 130 13.14 15.83 2.39
CA THR A 130 14.30 16.08 1.51
C THR A 130 13.93 15.95 0.05
N LEU A 131 13.15 14.92 -0.31
CA LEU A 131 12.65 14.73 -1.66
C LEU A 131 11.71 15.87 -2.06
N SER A 132 10.80 16.29 -1.19
CA SER A 132 9.90 17.42 -1.41
C SER A 132 10.68 18.72 -1.65
N ASN A 133 11.61 19.05 -0.77
CA ASN A 133 12.40 20.29 -0.87
C ASN A 133 13.26 20.35 -2.14
N LYS A 134 13.81 19.20 -2.59
CA LYS A 134 14.63 19.14 -3.81
C LYS A 134 13.82 19.26 -5.09
N THR A 135 12.58 18.80 -5.08
CA THR A 135 11.76 18.69 -6.29
C THR A 135 10.66 19.74 -6.38
N GLY A 136 10.29 20.33 -5.25
CA GLY A 136 9.11 21.20 -5.14
C GLY A 136 7.78 20.41 -5.15
N CYS A 137 7.82 19.08 -5.03
CA CYS A 137 6.61 18.27 -4.92
C CYS A 137 6.03 18.38 -3.51
N SER A 138 4.72 18.66 -3.42
CA SER A 138 4.05 18.81 -2.12
C SER A 138 3.84 17.45 -1.43
N LEU A 139 4.10 17.40 -0.14
CA LEU A 139 3.68 16.29 0.72
C LEU A 139 2.19 16.42 1.08
N PRO A 140 1.50 15.29 1.34
CA PRO A 140 0.08 15.28 1.74
C PRO A 140 -0.13 15.78 3.17
#